data_e82766d4670dd26e7b0d22b7fe4e3315
#
_entry.id   e82766d4670dd26e7b0d22b7fe4e3315
#
_cell.length_a   1.000
_cell.length_b   1.000
_cell.length_c   1.000
_cell.angle_alpha   90.00
_cell.angle_beta   90.00
_cell.angle_gamma   90.00
#
_symmetry.space_group_name_H-M   'P 1'
#
loop_
_entity.id
_entity.type
_entity.pdbx_description
1 polymer ?
#
loop_
_entity_poly.entity_id
_entity_poly.type
_entity_poly.pdbx_seq_one_letter_code
_entity_poly.pdbx_strand_id
1 'polypeptide(L)'
;RELGVGRSTLREAIKRLVARNILTARQGAGTFVSEKNGVPEDPLGLTFMMEEGSENLALDLQDIRLMLEPETCAIVARGATPEQIDQMQAYCDEVTRLIEAEEDYSAADAKFHRYLAECSGNHVLPNLIPIIASAIGVVITVTNDEHRSQSGMEHQRIVDAIRRHDPEGAKYSMIAHLNTSRNSMLHSRDNCAAKR
;
A
#
# COMPACT_ATOMS: atom_id res chain seq x y z
N ARG A 1 -2.21 40.27 -1.44
CA ARG A 1 -1.42 41.45 -1.02
C ARG A 1 -0.29 41.06 -0.06
N GLU A 2 -0.47 40.05 0.78
CA GLU A 2 0.53 39.59 1.76
C GLU A 2 1.83 39.07 1.12
N LEU A 3 1.75 38.46 -0.06
CA LEU A 3 2.92 37.88 -0.74
C LEU A 3 3.61 38.84 -1.71
N GLY A 4 3.14 40.08 -1.90
CA GLY A 4 3.75 41.08 -2.77
C GLY A 4 3.82 40.70 -4.26
N VAL A 5 3.10 39.67 -4.70
CA VAL A 5 3.09 39.16 -6.09
C VAL A 5 1.75 39.38 -6.79
N GLY A 6 1.78 39.43 -8.12
CA GLY A 6 0.60 39.58 -8.96
C GLY A 6 -0.29 38.33 -8.92
N ARG A 7 -1.61 38.51 -9.17
CA ARG A 7 -2.58 37.39 -9.19
C ARG A 7 -2.23 36.32 -10.23
N SER A 8 -1.67 36.72 -11.39
CA SER A 8 -1.23 35.78 -12.44
C SER A 8 -0.08 34.91 -11.97
N THR A 9 0.92 35.51 -11.31
CA THR A 9 2.08 34.77 -10.76
C THR A 9 1.64 33.79 -9.69
N LEU A 10 0.74 34.19 -8.78
CA LEU A 10 0.20 33.31 -7.76
C LEU A 10 -0.57 32.14 -8.38
N ARG A 11 -1.38 32.40 -9.41
CA ARG A 11 -2.15 31.36 -10.10
C ARG A 11 -1.23 30.33 -10.77
N GLU A 12 -0.17 30.78 -11.42
CA GLU A 12 0.81 29.87 -12.04
C GLU A 12 1.60 29.07 -11.00
N ALA A 13 1.96 29.66 -9.88
CA ALA A 13 2.59 28.95 -8.77
C ALA A 13 1.66 27.85 -8.23
N ILE A 14 0.39 28.18 -7.99
CA ILE A 14 -0.62 27.18 -7.54
C ILE A 14 -0.77 26.04 -8.58
N LYS A 15 -0.89 26.35 -9.88
CA LYS A 15 -0.97 25.32 -10.92
C LYS A 15 0.22 24.38 -10.90
N ARG A 16 1.45 24.91 -10.74
CA ARG A 16 2.68 24.11 -10.65
C ARG A 16 2.69 23.22 -9.41
N LEU A 17 2.20 23.71 -8.27
CA LEU A 17 2.12 22.93 -7.05
C LEU A 17 1.02 21.85 -7.13
N VAL A 18 -0.09 22.14 -7.81
CA VAL A 18 -1.15 21.13 -8.10
C VAL A 18 -0.62 20.06 -9.04
N ALA A 19 0.08 20.46 -10.13
CA ALA A 19 0.69 19.51 -11.06
C ALA A 19 1.77 18.61 -10.41
N ARG A 20 2.32 19.04 -9.28
CA ARG A 20 3.29 18.28 -8.47
C ARG A 20 2.64 17.53 -7.29
N ASN A 21 1.31 17.44 -7.25
CA ASN A 21 0.54 16.83 -6.16
C ASN A 21 0.86 17.35 -4.74
N ILE A 22 1.40 18.58 -4.66
CA ILE A 22 1.64 19.28 -3.38
C ILE A 22 0.36 19.98 -2.91
N LEU A 23 -0.43 20.48 -3.85
CA LEU A 23 -1.74 21.09 -3.58
C LEU A 23 -2.84 20.35 -4.34
N THR A 24 -4.07 20.43 -3.83
CA THR A 24 -5.29 19.97 -4.49
C THR A 24 -6.24 21.14 -4.65
N ALA A 25 -6.68 21.44 -5.89
CA ALA A 25 -7.68 22.48 -6.17
C ALA A 25 -9.07 21.82 -6.23
N ARG A 26 -10.00 22.31 -5.42
CA ARG A 26 -11.41 21.89 -5.44
C ARG A 26 -12.25 23.05 -5.96
N GLN A 27 -13.00 22.81 -7.02
CA GLN A 27 -13.82 23.86 -7.65
C GLN A 27 -14.85 24.41 -6.64
N GLY A 28 -14.88 25.74 -6.51
CA GLY A 28 -15.76 26.43 -5.55
C GLY A 28 -15.34 26.36 -4.08
N ALA A 29 -14.41 25.47 -3.71
CA ALA A 29 -13.99 25.28 -2.31
C ALA A 29 -12.59 25.84 -2.00
N GLY A 30 -11.72 25.99 -3.02
CA GLY A 30 -10.40 26.56 -2.82
C GLY A 30 -9.24 25.59 -3.15
N THR A 31 -8.07 25.92 -2.58
CA THR A 31 -6.84 25.13 -2.75
C THR A 31 -6.36 24.67 -1.38
N PHE A 32 -6.04 23.39 -1.27
CA PHE A 32 -5.68 22.72 -0.02
C PHE A 32 -4.32 22.02 -0.19
N VAL A 33 -3.63 21.76 0.93
CA VAL A 33 -2.46 20.88 0.91
C VAL A 33 -2.90 19.46 0.54
N SER A 34 -2.19 18.83 -0.40
CA SER A 34 -2.51 17.49 -0.86
C SER A 34 -2.06 16.43 0.15
N GLU A 35 -2.86 15.40 0.34
CA GLU A 35 -2.48 14.22 1.11
C GLU A 35 -1.45 13.35 0.36
N LYS A 36 -1.26 13.60 -0.95
CA LYS A 36 -0.31 12.87 -1.80
C LYS A 36 1.15 13.27 -1.57
N ASN A 37 1.44 14.28 -0.76
CA ASN A 37 2.78 14.75 -0.36
C ASN A 37 3.78 14.94 -1.52
N GLY A 38 3.28 15.34 -2.68
CA GLY A 38 4.11 15.54 -3.88
C GLY A 38 4.36 14.27 -4.69
N VAL A 39 3.80 13.11 -4.31
CA VAL A 39 3.93 11.87 -5.06
C VAL A 39 3.03 11.92 -6.32
N PRO A 40 3.54 11.70 -7.54
CA PRO A 40 2.75 11.58 -8.76
C PRO A 40 1.74 10.43 -8.69
N GLU A 41 0.75 10.40 -9.59
CA GLU A 41 -0.21 9.29 -9.65
C GLU A 41 0.44 7.99 -10.13
N ASP A 42 1.41 8.08 -11.01
CA ASP A 42 2.21 6.94 -11.51
C ASP A 42 3.71 7.29 -11.45
N PRO A 43 4.31 7.28 -10.24
CA PRO A 43 5.70 7.73 -10.07
C PRO A 43 6.74 6.74 -10.62
N LEU A 44 6.34 5.51 -10.88
CA LEU A 44 7.21 4.44 -11.39
C LEU A 44 6.93 4.10 -12.86
N GLY A 45 5.95 4.77 -13.51
CA GLY A 45 5.54 4.46 -14.89
C GLY A 45 4.87 3.08 -15.05
N LEU A 46 4.29 2.56 -13.94
CA LEU A 46 3.72 1.21 -13.92
C LEU A 46 2.49 1.10 -14.82
N THR A 47 1.68 2.16 -14.96
CA THR A 47 0.53 2.17 -15.86
C THR A 47 0.94 1.87 -17.30
N PHE A 48 2.07 2.44 -17.75
CA PHE A 48 2.59 2.20 -19.10
C PHE A 48 3.06 0.74 -19.28
N MET A 49 3.72 0.19 -18.26
CA MET A 49 4.18 -1.20 -18.24
C MET A 49 3.02 -2.20 -18.23
N MET A 50 1.89 -1.85 -17.60
CA MET A 50 0.68 -2.68 -17.57
C MET A 50 -0.01 -2.73 -18.95
N GLU A 51 -0.03 -1.63 -19.71
CA GLU A 51 -0.60 -1.56 -21.05
C GLU A 51 0.17 -2.45 -22.06
N GLU A 52 1.47 -2.66 -21.85
CA GLU A 52 2.31 -3.53 -22.68
C GLU A 52 2.13 -5.02 -22.39
N GLY A 53 1.23 -5.41 -21.47
CA GLY A 53 0.87 -6.80 -21.19
C GLY A 53 1.91 -7.52 -20.31
N SER A 54 2.51 -6.84 -19.35
CA SER A 54 3.45 -7.47 -18.41
C SER A 54 2.71 -8.35 -17.40
N GLU A 55 2.35 -9.57 -17.81
CA GLU A 55 1.79 -10.60 -16.92
C GLU A 55 2.70 -10.89 -15.70
N ASN A 56 3.96 -10.47 -15.76
CA ASN A 56 4.94 -10.64 -14.69
C ASN A 56 5.03 -9.43 -13.76
N LEU A 57 4.50 -8.25 -14.13
CA LEU A 57 4.65 -7.02 -13.33
C LEU A 57 4.15 -7.19 -11.89
N ALA A 58 3.02 -7.87 -11.69
CA ALA A 58 2.49 -8.14 -10.36
C ALA A 58 3.44 -9.00 -9.52
N LEU A 59 4.07 -10.01 -10.13
CA LEU A 59 5.05 -10.86 -9.47
C LEU A 59 6.33 -10.08 -9.13
N ASP A 60 6.81 -9.24 -10.06
CA ASP A 60 7.98 -8.38 -9.83
C ASP A 60 7.72 -7.39 -8.68
N LEU A 61 6.53 -6.80 -8.61
CA LEU A 61 6.13 -5.93 -7.51
C LEU A 61 6.00 -6.69 -6.18
N GLN A 62 5.50 -7.91 -6.21
CA GLN A 62 5.41 -8.77 -5.04
C GLN A 62 6.80 -9.19 -4.54
N ASP A 63 7.75 -9.43 -5.43
CA ASP A 63 9.14 -9.71 -5.07
C ASP A 63 9.79 -8.49 -4.38
N ILE A 64 9.50 -7.27 -4.82
CA ILE A 64 9.95 -6.04 -4.12
C ILE A 64 9.32 -5.93 -2.73
N ARG A 65 8.03 -6.26 -2.56
CA ARG A 65 7.40 -6.30 -1.24
C ARG A 65 8.11 -7.30 -0.32
N LEU A 66 8.41 -8.50 -0.82
CA LEU A 66 9.17 -9.52 -0.08
C LEU A 66 10.58 -9.06 0.35
N MET A 67 11.21 -8.16 -0.41
CA MET A 67 12.50 -7.58 -0.03
C MET A 67 12.38 -6.50 1.06
N LEU A 68 11.28 -5.75 1.10
CA LEU A 68 11.16 -4.55 1.94
C LEU A 68 10.30 -4.77 3.20
N GLU A 69 9.12 -5.36 3.06
CA GLU A 69 8.12 -5.37 4.13
C GLU A 69 8.48 -6.28 5.31
N PRO A 70 9.11 -7.45 5.12
CA PRO A 70 9.54 -8.27 6.26
C PRO A 70 10.53 -7.55 7.19
N GLU A 71 11.52 -6.87 6.63
CA GLU A 71 12.46 -6.07 7.44
C GLU A 71 11.78 -4.86 8.08
N THR A 72 10.83 -4.25 7.39
CA THR A 72 9.99 -3.19 7.96
C THR A 72 9.26 -3.68 9.20
N CYS A 73 8.62 -4.86 9.15
CA CYS A 73 7.93 -5.45 10.30
C CYS A 73 8.90 -5.75 11.46
N ALA A 74 10.09 -6.26 11.16
CA ALA A 74 11.11 -6.50 12.19
C ALA A 74 11.57 -5.20 12.87
N ILE A 75 11.73 -4.11 12.12
CA ILE A 75 12.04 -2.79 12.68
C ILE A 75 10.91 -2.31 13.59
N VAL A 76 9.68 -2.39 13.13
CA VAL A 76 8.48 -1.96 13.88
C VAL A 76 8.34 -2.76 15.18
N ALA A 77 8.53 -4.07 15.13
CA ALA A 77 8.42 -4.93 16.32
C ALA A 77 9.43 -4.58 17.42
N ARG A 78 10.59 -3.99 17.10
CA ARG A 78 11.60 -3.58 18.10
C ARG A 78 11.15 -2.40 18.97
N GLY A 79 10.26 -1.54 18.47
CA GLY A 79 9.98 -0.28 19.17
C GLY A 79 8.57 0.29 18.97
N ALA A 80 7.60 -0.51 18.50
CA ALA A 80 6.23 -0.06 18.35
C ALA A 80 5.62 0.33 19.70
N THR A 81 4.96 1.51 19.74
CA THR A 81 4.24 1.94 20.93
C THR A 81 2.89 1.22 21.05
N PRO A 82 2.29 1.15 22.25
CA PRO A 82 0.95 0.59 22.44
C PRO A 82 -0.08 1.22 21.49
N GLU A 83 -0.05 2.55 21.30
CA GLU A 83 -0.96 3.28 20.42
C GLU A 83 -0.77 2.89 18.96
N GLN A 84 0.46 2.65 18.53
CA GLN A 84 0.75 2.16 17.19
C GLN A 84 0.22 0.74 16.99
N ILE A 85 0.37 -0.13 17.98
CA ILE A 85 -0.13 -1.51 17.95
C ILE A 85 -1.66 -1.52 17.90
N ASP A 86 -2.33 -0.69 18.69
CA ASP A 86 -3.79 -0.58 18.69
C ASP A 86 -4.31 -0.08 17.33
N GLN A 87 -3.61 0.87 16.70
CA GLN A 87 -3.98 1.31 15.36
C GLN A 87 -3.74 0.26 14.28
N MET A 88 -2.65 -0.53 14.37
CA MET A 88 -2.42 -1.69 13.49
C MET A 88 -3.54 -2.71 13.63
N GLN A 89 -3.97 -2.99 14.87
CA GLN A 89 -5.09 -3.89 15.14
C GLN A 89 -6.37 -3.38 14.49
N ALA A 90 -6.69 -2.09 14.61
CA ALA A 90 -7.88 -1.50 13.99
C ALA A 90 -7.87 -1.65 12.46
N TYR A 91 -6.72 -1.51 11.79
CA TYR A 91 -6.62 -1.76 10.35
C TYR A 91 -6.75 -3.26 10.00
N CYS A 92 -6.18 -4.15 10.81
CA CYS A 92 -6.34 -5.60 10.66
C CYS A 92 -7.80 -6.01 10.80
N ASP A 93 -8.51 -5.50 11.81
CA ASP A 93 -9.92 -5.75 12.06
C ASP A 93 -10.81 -5.27 10.90
N GLU A 94 -10.50 -4.10 10.31
CA GLU A 94 -11.22 -3.59 9.15
C GLU A 94 -11.03 -4.47 7.92
N VAL A 95 -9.82 -4.95 7.65
CA VAL A 95 -9.56 -5.92 6.57
C VAL A 95 -10.40 -7.19 6.80
N THR A 96 -10.38 -7.74 8.01
CA THR A 96 -11.14 -8.94 8.37
C THR A 96 -12.65 -8.73 8.19
N ARG A 97 -13.19 -7.59 8.68
CA ARG A 97 -14.59 -7.20 8.52
C ARG A 97 -15.03 -7.16 7.06
N LEU A 98 -14.22 -6.52 6.20
CA LEU A 98 -14.51 -6.41 4.76
C LEU A 98 -14.48 -7.77 4.06
N ILE A 99 -13.54 -8.64 4.46
CA ILE A 99 -13.46 -10.01 3.96
C ILE A 99 -14.70 -10.79 4.33
N GLU A 100 -15.13 -10.74 5.60
CA GLU A 100 -16.33 -11.43 6.10
C GLU A 100 -17.64 -10.91 5.46
N ALA A 101 -17.67 -9.61 5.12
CA ALA A 101 -18.78 -8.99 4.41
C ALA A 101 -18.77 -9.23 2.89
N GLU A 102 -17.78 -9.96 2.36
CA GLU A 102 -17.54 -10.13 0.92
C GLU A 102 -17.36 -8.82 0.14
N GLU A 103 -16.93 -7.74 0.84
CA GLU A 103 -16.64 -6.44 0.26
C GLU A 103 -15.19 -6.34 -0.24
N ASP A 104 -14.87 -5.32 -1.05
CA ASP A 104 -13.49 -5.05 -1.48
C ASP A 104 -12.65 -4.53 -0.30
N TYR A 105 -11.62 -5.27 0.06
CA TYR A 105 -10.70 -4.94 1.15
C TYR A 105 -9.37 -4.33 0.69
N SER A 106 -9.15 -4.16 -0.61
CA SER A 106 -7.86 -3.72 -1.18
C SER A 106 -7.36 -2.40 -0.61
N ALA A 107 -8.27 -1.44 -0.42
CA ALA A 107 -7.92 -0.15 0.16
C ALA A 107 -7.58 -0.23 1.67
N ALA A 108 -8.21 -1.13 2.41
CA ALA A 108 -7.92 -1.37 3.82
C ALA A 108 -6.58 -2.11 3.98
N ASP A 109 -6.33 -3.10 3.15
CA ASP A 109 -5.06 -3.82 3.05
C ASP A 109 -3.89 -2.85 2.78
N ALA A 110 -4.02 -2.02 1.76
CA ALA A 110 -3.01 -1.00 1.45
C ALA A 110 -2.76 -0.03 2.61
N LYS A 111 -3.78 0.32 3.40
CA LYS A 111 -3.64 1.15 4.61
C LYS A 111 -2.86 0.43 5.71
N PHE A 112 -3.11 -0.86 5.92
CA PHE A 112 -2.38 -1.66 6.89
C PHE A 112 -0.87 -1.69 6.58
N HIS A 113 -0.50 -2.03 5.35
CA HIS A 113 0.89 -2.08 4.90
C HIS A 113 1.57 -0.70 4.93
N ARG A 114 0.85 0.35 4.53
CA ARG A 114 1.34 1.73 4.65
C ARG A 114 1.63 2.11 6.10
N TYR A 115 0.73 1.77 7.02
CA TYR A 115 0.89 2.13 8.42
C TYR A 115 2.08 1.42 9.07
N LEU A 116 2.33 0.16 8.72
CA LEU A 116 3.57 -0.54 9.10
C LEU A 116 4.81 0.24 8.63
N ALA A 117 4.79 0.74 7.39
CA ALA A 117 5.88 1.55 6.86
C ALA A 117 6.06 2.88 7.63
N GLU A 118 4.96 3.54 8.00
CA GLU A 118 4.97 4.77 8.81
C GLU A 118 5.58 4.52 10.20
N CYS A 119 5.23 3.41 10.84
CA CYS A 119 5.74 3.03 12.15
C CYS A 119 7.24 2.63 12.15
N SER A 120 7.81 2.33 10.99
CA SER A 120 9.23 1.98 10.87
C SER A 120 10.18 3.16 11.12
N GLY A 121 9.67 4.39 11.11
CA GLY A 121 10.48 5.61 11.19
C GLY A 121 11.24 5.95 9.90
N ASN A 122 11.10 5.16 8.85
CA ASN A 122 11.69 5.45 7.54
C ASN A 122 10.79 6.42 6.76
N HIS A 123 11.34 7.56 6.32
CA HIS A 123 10.55 8.59 5.62
C HIS A 123 10.22 8.27 4.14
N VAL A 124 10.83 7.24 3.57
CA VAL A 124 10.62 6.83 2.15
C VAL A 124 9.59 5.72 2.03
N LEU A 125 9.63 4.72 2.91
CA LEU A 125 8.76 3.54 2.86
C LEU A 125 7.25 3.87 2.84
N PRO A 126 6.74 4.85 3.62
CA PRO A 126 5.32 5.22 3.59
C PRO A 126 4.81 5.74 2.24
N ASN A 127 5.70 6.23 1.39
CA ASN A 127 5.38 6.65 0.03
C ASN A 127 5.59 5.52 -0.99
N LEU A 128 6.58 4.66 -0.77
CA LEU A 128 6.96 3.61 -1.72
C LEU A 128 6.02 2.39 -1.65
N ILE A 129 5.75 1.87 -0.45
CA ILE A 129 4.95 0.66 -0.26
C ILE A 129 3.53 0.80 -0.84
N PRO A 130 2.78 1.90 -0.61
CA PRO A 130 1.44 2.05 -1.21
C PRO A 130 1.43 2.05 -2.73
N ILE A 131 2.48 2.60 -3.37
CA ILE A 131 2.59 2.61 -4.83
C ILE A 131 2.71 1.18 -5.36
N ILE A 132 3.57 0.38 -4.73
CA ILE A 132 3.77 -1.03 -5.10
C ILE A 132 2.49 -1.83 -4.83
N ALA A 133 1.87 -1.66 -3.67
CA ALA A 133 0.66 -2.39 -3.27
C ALA A 133 -0.56 -2.04 -4.16
N SER A 134 -0.75 -0.77 -4.53
CA SER A 134 -1.86 -0.35 -5.37
C SER A 134 -1.77 -0.91 -6.80
N ALA A 135 -0.57 -1.01 -7.35
CA ALA A 135 -0.36 -1.62 -8.67
C ALA A 135 -0.70 -3.11 -8.66
N ILE A 136 -0.41 -3.82 -7.58
CA ILE A 136 -0.82 -5.22 -7.40
C ILE A 136 -2.34 -5.35 -7.32
N GLY A 137 -3.03 -4.46 -6.60
CA GLY A 137 -4.49 -4.45 -6.46
C GLY A 137 -5.21 -4.39 -7.82
N VAL A 138 -4.71 -3.62 -8.78
CA VAL A 138 -5.27 -3.54 -10.13
C VAL A 138 -5.14 -4.89 -10.88
N VAL A 139 -4.09 -5.66 -10.61
CA VAL A 139 -3.88 -6.98 -11.25
C VAL A 139 -4.67 -8.08 -10.55
N ILE A 140 -4.84 -8.00 -9.22
CA ILE A 140 -5.52 -9.02 -8.39
C ILE A 140 -7.04 -9.00 -8.56
N THR A 141 -7.69 -7.92 -9.01
CA THR A 141 -9.14 -7.88 -9.26
C THR A 141 -9.61 -8.99 -10.23
N VAL A 142 -8.69 -9.71 -10.84
CA VAL A 142 -8.94 -10.84 -11.75
C VAL A 142 -8.69 -12.22 -11.07
N THR A 143 -8.12 -12.26 -9.86
CA THR A 143 -7.67 -13.49 -9.22
C THR A 143 -8.45 -13.87 -7.97
N ASN A 144 -8.89 -15.09 -7.97
CA ASN A 144 -9.79 -15.85 -7.11
C ASN A 144 -9.61 -15.77 -5.58
N ASP A 145 -10.74 -15.98 -4.91
CA ASP A 145 -11.16 -16.04 -3.51
C ASP A 145 -10.31 -16.83 -2.47
N GLU A 146 -9.40 -17.71 -2.86
CA GLU A 146 -8.70 -18.57 -1.90
C GLU A 146 -7.74 -17.82 -0.97
N HIS A 147 -7.10 -16.77 -1.48
CA HIS A 147 -6.19 -15.92 -0.69
C HIS A 147 -6.98 -14.97 0.24
N ARG A 148 -8.16 -14.55 -0.17
CA ARG A 148 -9.02 -13.62 0.56
C ARG A 148 -9.28 -14.07 2.00
N SER A 149 -9.70 -15.34 2.18
CA SER A 149 -10.06 -15.87 3.50
C SER A 149 -8.89 -15.99 4.49
N GLN A 150 -7.64 -16.02 3.99
CA GLN A 150 -6.44 -16.16 4.82
C GLN A 150 -5.83 -14.84 5.23
N SER A 151 -6.05 -13.76 4.45
CA SER A 151 -5.37 -12.47 4.61
C SER A 151 -5.60 -11.86 6.00
N GLY A 152 -6.82 -11.87 6.53
CA GLY A 152 -7.12 -11.36 7.86
C GLY A 152 -6.36 -12.09 8.98
N MET A 153 -6.30 -13.42 8.93
CA MET A 153 -5.56 -14.23 9.91
C MET A 153 -4.04 -13.99 9.81
N GLU A 154 -3.54 -13.79 8.61
CA GLU A 154 -2.11 -13.53 8.38
C GLU A 154 -1.71 -12.14 8.89
N HIS A 155 -2.53 -11.11 8.67
CA HIS A 155 -2.34 -9.79 9.27
C HIS A 155 -2.36 -9.86 10.79
N GLN A 156 -3.27 -10.63 11.38
CA GLN A 156 -3.33 -10.83 12.84
C GLN A 156 -2.03 -11.42 13.39
N ARG A 157 -1.45 -12.41 12.71
CA ARG A 157 -0.15 -12.98 13.13
C ARG A 157 0.98 -11.95 13.12
N ILE A 158 0.97 -11.02 12.16
CA ILE A 158 1.95 -9.92 12.09
C ILE A 158 1.75 -9.00 13.30
N VAL A 159 0.52 -8.55 13.56
CA VAL A 159 0.20 -7.68 14.71
C VAL A 159 0.55 -8.35 16.03
N ASP A 160 0.25 -9.64 16.18
CA ASP A 160 0.55 -10.40 17.39
C ASP A 160 2.07 -10.53 17.63
N ALA A 161 2.86 -10.73 16.60
CA ALA A 161 4.31 -10.75 16.71
C ALA A 161 4.88 -9.37 17.10
N ILE A 162 4.37 -8.29 16.49
CA ILE A 162 4.75 -6.91 16.84
C ILE A 162 4.36 -6.61 18.30
N ARG A 163 3.16 -7.01 18.74
CA ARG A 163 2.70 -6.83 20.13
C ARG A 163 3.58 -7.54 21.15
N ARG A 164 4.15 -8.68 20.79
CA ARG A 164 5.12 -9.41 21.63
C ARG A 164 6.55 -8.87 21.54
N HIS A 165 6.77 -7.80 20.76
CA HIS A 165 8.10 -7.30 20.43
C HIS A 165 9.02 -8.41 19.92
N ASP A 166 8.50 -9.25 19.00
CA ASP A 166 9.21 -10.35 18.35
C ASP A 166 9.57 -9.98 16.90
N PRO A 167 10.76 -9.44 16.63
CA PRO A 167 11.16 -9.00 15.29
C PRO A 167 11.22 -10.15 14.29
N GLU A 168 11.72 -11.30 14.70
CA GLU A 168 11.82 -12.46 13.79
C GLU A 168 10.45 -13.04 13.50
N GLY A 169 9.57 -13.16 14.51
CA GLY A 169 8.19 -13.58 14.31
C GLY A 169 7.41 -12.64 13.39
N ALA A 170 7.58 -11.33 13.54
CA ALA A 170 6.95 -10.34 12.67
C ALA A 170 7.45 -10.44 11.22
N LYS A 171 8.78 -10.58 11.05
CA LYS A 171 9.40 -10.80 9.76
C LYS A 171 8.87 -12.05 9.05
N TYR A 172 8.89 -13.19 9.73
CA TYR A 172 8.42 -14.46 9.16
C TYR A 172 6.91 -14.47 8.88
N SER A 173 6.11 -13.81 9.71
CA SER A 173 4.67 -13.66 9.48
C SER A 173 4.39 -12.85 8.21
N MET A 174 5.14 -11.76 7.96
CA MET A 174 5.03 -10.98 6.74
C MET A 174 5.51 -11.78 5.52
N ILE A 175 6.59 -12.53 5.61
CA ILE A 175 7.06 -13.42 4.52
C ILE A 175 5.97 -14.44 4.18
N ALA A 176 5.33 -15.06 5.17
CA ALA A 176 4.26 -16.04 4.95
C ALA A 176 3.08 -15.39 4.23
N HIS A 177 2.61 -14.24 4.70
CA HIS A 177 1.52 -13.47 4.10
C HIS A 177 1.82 -13.11 2.62
N LEU A 178 2.98 -12.55 2.34
CA LEU A 178 3.34 -12.15 0.98
C LEU A 178 3.52 -13.36 0.04
N ASN A 179 4.02 -14.49 0.55
CA ASN A 179 4.12 -15.72 -0.24
C ASN A 179 2.75 -16.35 -0.53
N THR A 180 1.79 -16.27 0.39
CA THR A 180 0.41 -16.72 0.13
C THR A 180 -0.18 -15.91 -1.03
N SER A 181 -0.05 -14.58 -1.00
CA SER A 181 -0.47 -13.70 -2.09
C SER A 181 0.25 -14.03 -3.41
N ARG A 182 1.57 -14.21 -3.38
CA ARG A 182 2.37 -14.56 -4.56
C ARG A 182 1.94 -15.89 -5.20
N ASN A 183 1.69 -16.91 -4.39
CA ASN A 183 1.25 -18.22 -4.88
C ASN A 183 -0.13 -18.13 -5.53
N SER A 184 -1.05 -17.34 -4.99
CA SER A 184 -2.36 -17.08 -5.59
C SER A 184 -2.23 -16.44 -6.98
N MET A 185 -1.31 -15.48 -7.15
CA MET A 185 -1.03 -14.85 -8.45
C MET A 185 -0.49 -15.87 -9.46
N LEU A 186 0.43 -16.77 -9.05
CA LEU A 186 0.99 -17.81 -9.91
C LEU A 186 -0.09 -18.79 -10.38
N HIS A 187 -0.95 -19.28 -9.48
CA HIS A 187 -2.05 -20.18 -9.84
C HIS A 187 -3.03 -19.54 -10.83
N SER A 188 -3.34 -18.26 -10.65
CA SER A 188 -4.23 -17.54 -11.56
C SER A 188 -3.64 -17.40 -12.96
N ARG A 189 -2.35 -17.10 -13.06
CA ARG A 189 -1.62 -17.04 -14.33
C ARG A 189 -1.65 -18.37 -15.06
N ASP A 190 -1.34 -19.46 -14.36
CA ASP A 190 -1.29 -20.80 -14.95
C ASP A 190 -2.67 -21.25 -15.44
N ASN A 191 -3.75 -20.91 -14.71
CA ASN A 191 -5.12 -21.15 -15.11
C ASN A 191 -5.55 -20.34 -16.35
N CYS A 192 -5.07 -19.10 -16.50
CA CYS A 192 -5.30 -18.30 -17.71
C CYS A 192 -4.55 -18.84 -18.92
N ALA A 193 -3.31 -19.32 -18.74
CA ALA A 193 -2.54 -19.93 -19.82
C ALA A 193 -3.14 -21.26 -20.30
N ALA A 194 -3.72 -22.06 -19.41
CA ALA A 194 -4.37 -23.33 -19.76
C ALA A 194 -5.71 -23.19 -20.51
N LYS A 195 -6.31 -21.98 -20.50
CA LYS A 195 -7.59 -21.68 -21.20
C LYS A 195 -7.41 -21.04 -22.58
N ARG A 196 -6.19 -20.76 -22.99
CA ARG A 196 -5.81 -20.27 -24.34
C ARG A 196 -5.30 -21.42 -25.21
#